data_25aeb030f9d058be07b0051b2be7b5a7
#
_entry.id   25aeb030f9d058be07b0051b2be7b5a7
#
_cell.length_a   1.000
_cell.length_b   1.000
_cell.length_c   1.000
_cell.angle_alpha   90.00
_cell.angle_beta   90.00
_cell.angle_gamma   90.00
#
_symmetry.space_group_name_H-M   'P 1'
#
loop_
_entity.id
_entity.type
_entity.pdbx_description
1 polymer ?
#
loop_
_entity_poly.entity_id
_entity_poly.type
_entity_poly.pdbx_seq_one_letter_code
_entity_poly.pdbx_strand_id
1 'polypeptide(L)'
;KKLGLIQTGGLGDIHIALPIALFYHKKDFEIYWPIFNNWVEQMKHYVPWINWIGISKENKEHAYNEPVKILDSLGVEKKIPLYNFLGTHVELSNTPYFPHVSFDKYKYIKSNVPFYYKWKLNECIKRDKKREDTMFNKLVKNENFVVTHLKASIHTATFDLSLIPKDFQVIEISNDGFVLDWLKIIEKAKML
;
A
#
# COMPACT_ATOMS: atom_id res chain seq x y z
N LYS A 1 -17.11 -16.43 -5.59
CA LYS A 1 -15.84 -17.16 -5.32
C LYS A 1 -14.99 -16.33 -4.38
N LYS A 2 -14.31 -16.98 -3.41
CA LYS A 2 -13.44 -16.31 -2.44
C LYS A 2 -11.96 -16.35 -2.88
N LEU A 3 -11.25 -15.24 -2.71
CA LEU A 3 -9.82 -15.13 -2.97
C LEU A 3 -9.12 -14.46 -1.79
N GLY A 4 -8.07 -15.07 -1.28
CA GLY A 4 -7.19 -14.49 -0.25
C GLY A 4 -5.91 -13.93 -0.86
N LEU A 5 -5.55 -12.70 -0.49
CA LEU A 5 -4.26 -12.11 -0.78
C LEU A 5 -3.40 -12.10 0.49
N ILE A 6 -2.12 -12.45 0.36
CA ILE A 6 -1.19 -12.51 1.50
C ILE A 6 -0.05 -11.52 1.25
N GLN A 7 -0.22 -10.34 1.82
CA GLN A 7 0.76 -9.25 1.95
C GLN A 7 0.36 -8.45 3.17
N THR A 8 0.86 -8.83 4.33
CA THR A 8 0.36 -8.36 5.61
C THR A 8 0.99 -7.05 6.07
N GLY A 9 2.23 -6.82 5.66
CA GLY A 9 3.02 -5.65 6.01
C GLY A 9 3.48 -4.84 4.81
N GLY A 10 4.04 -3.66 5.08
CA GLY A 10 4.44 -2.71 4.05
C GLY A 10 3.24 -2.00 3.42
N LEU A 11 2.83 -0.85 3.96
CA LEU A 11 1.65 -0.14 3.44
C LEU A 11 1.81 0.21 1.95
N GLY A 12 3.03 0.59 1.53
CA GLY A 12 3.35 0.81 0.12
C GLY A 12 3.17 -0.45 -0.73
N ASP A 13 3.53 -1.63 -0.18
CA ASP A 13 3.36 -2.91 -0.85
C ASP A 13 1.89 -3.28 -1.03
N ILE A 14 1.07 -2.98 -0.03
CA ILE A 14 -0.38 -3.17 -0.09
C ILE A 14 -0.96 -2.30 -1.21
N HIS A 15 -0.58 -1.01 -1.27
CA HIS A 15 -1.05 -0.11 -2.34
C HIS A 15 -0.63 -0.59 -3.75
N ILE A 16 0.62 -1.02 -3.91
CA ILE A 16 1.10 -1.60 -5.18
C ILE A 16 0.27 -2.81 -5.61
N ALA A 17 -0.24 -3.58 -4.65
CA ALA A 17 -0.99 -4.80 -4.91
C ALA A 17 -2.53 -4.61 -5.01
N LEU A 18 -3.07 -3.44 -4.66
CA LEU A 18 -4.51 -3.15 -4.80
C LEU A 18 -5.06 -3.44 -6.21
N PRO A 19 -4.38 -3.07 -7.31
CA PRO A 19 -4.87 -3.40 -8.64
C PRO A 19 -4.93 -4.90 -8.94
N ILE A 20 -4.15 -5.72 -8.23
CA ILE A 20 -4.26 -7.18 -8.30
C ILE A 20 -5.62 -7.62 -7.72
N ALA A 21 -5.96 -7.08 -6.55
CA ALA A 21 -7.28 -7.31 -5.94
C ALA A 21 -8.42 -6.88 -6.88
N LEU A 22 -8.29 -5.69 -7.49
CA LEU A 22 -9.27 -5.16 -8.44
C LEU A 22 -9.47 -6.09 -9.65
N PHE A 23 -8.38 -6.63 -10.19
CA PHE A 23 -8.44 -7.57 -11.31
C PHE A 23 -9.30 -8.80 -11.01
N TYR A 24 -9.15 -9.36 -9.81
CA TYR A 24 -9.95 -10.50 -9.38
C TYR A 24 -11.36 -10.11 -8.98
N HIS A 25 -11.53 -8.94 -8.34
CA HIS A 25 -12.86 -8.41 -8.01
C HIS A 25 -13.72 -8.23 -9.27
N LYS A 26 -13.15 -7.70 -10.36
CA LYS A 26 -13.84 -7.60 -11.67
C LYS A 26 -14.16 -8.97 -12.32
N LYS A 27 -13.70 -10.06 -11.76
CA LYS A 27 -14.01 -11.45 -12.14
C LYS A 27 -14.89 -12.17 -11.13
N ASP A 28 -15.67 -11.39 -10.36
CA ASP A 28 -16.61 -11.87 -9.35
C ASP A 28 -15.98 -12.66 -8.21
N PHE A 29 -14.72 -12.33 -7.86
CA PHE A 29 -14.12 -12.81 -6.64
C PHE A 29 -14.40 -11.85 -5.48
N GLU A 30 -14.81 -12.39 -4.36
CA GLU A 30 -14.85 -11.72 -3.07
C GLU A 30 -13.44 -11.78 -2.47
N ILE A 31 -12.84 -10.61 -2.19
CA ILE A 31 -11.44 -10.50 -1.78
C ILE A 31 -11.33 -10.46 -0.26
N TYR A 32 -10.50 -11.31 0.29
CA TYR A 32 -10.13 -11.38 1.70
C TYR A 32 -8.65 -11.07 1.85
N TRP A 33 -8.30 -10.10 2.70
CA TRP A 33 -6.92 -9.66 2.81
C TRP A 33 -6.51 -9.38 4.25
N PRO A 34 -5.75 -10.30 4.88
CA PRO A 34 -5.14 -10.06 6.19
C PRO A 34 -4.03 -9.02 6.11
N ILE A 35 -4.12 -7.98 6.95
CA ILE A 35 -3.12 -6.91 7.09
C ILE A 35 -2.90 -6.56 8.56
N PHE A 36 -1.82 -5.84 8.87
CA PHE A 36 -1.59 -5.38 10.23
C PHE A 36 -2.72 -4.48 10.75
N ASN A 37 -3.09 -4.69 12.02
CA ASN A 37 -4.21 -4.01 12.69
C ASN A 37 -4.20 -2.50 12.54
N ASN A 38 -3.02 -1.88 12.61
CA ASN A 38 -2.87 -0.42 12.52
C ASN A 38 -3.25 0.18 11.16
N TRP A 39 -3.44 -0.64 10.12
CA TRP A 39 -3.84 -0.15 8.80
C TRP A 39 -5.27 -0.52 8.40
N VAL A 40 -5.93 -1.39 9.17
CA VAL A 40 -7.27 -1.89 8.84
C VAL A 40 -8.28 -0.75 8.70
N GLU A 41 -8.27 0.21 9.63
CA GLU A 41 -9.20 1.32 9.64
C GLU A 41 -9.09 2.17 8.36
N GLN A 42 -7.88 2.62 8.03
CA GLN A 42 -7.67 3.43 6.83
C GLN A 42 -7.99 2.66 5.55
N MET A 43 -7.63 1.37 5.49
CA MET A 43 -7.90 0.56 4.30
C MET A 43 -9.39 0.29 4.13
N LYS A 44 -10.15 0.03 5.20
CA LYS A 44 -11.61 -0.06 5.14
C LYS A 44 -12.26 1.25 4.67
N HIS A 45 -11.70 2.38 5.08
CA HIS A 45 -12.21 3.69 4.69
C HIS A 45 -12.04 3.96 3.19
N TYR A 46 -10.84 3.73 2.65
CA TYR A 46 -10.52 4.06 1.26
C TYR A 46 -10.80 2.95 0.26
N VAL A 47 -10.82 1.69 0.70
CA VAL A 47 -11.00 0.50 -0.14
C VAL A 47 -12.03 -0.43 0.49
N PRO A 48 -13.31 0.00 0.59
CA PRO A 48 -14.35 -0.70 1.36
C PRO A 48 -14.83 -2.00 0.71
N TRP A 49 -14.48 -2.27 -0.53
CA TRP A 49 -14.89 -3.47 -1.26
C TRP A 49 -14.03 -4.71 -0.98
N ILE A 50 -12.96 -4.57 -0.19
CA ILE A 50 -12.13 -5.68 0.28
C ILE A 50 -12.50 -6.04 1.73
N ASN A 51 -12.58 -7.34 2.01
CA ASN A 51 -12.73 -7.86 3.38
C ASN A 51 -11.37 -7.82 4.09
N TRP A 52 -11.08 -6.70 4.72
CA TRP A 52 -9.85 -6.50 5.47
C TRP A 52 -9.90 -7.18 6.83
N ILE A 53 -8.86 -7.96 7.15
CA ILE A 53 -8.75 -8.72 8.38
C ILE A 53 -7.51 -8.25 9.14
N GLY A 54 -7.70 -7.86 10.40
CA GLY A 54 -6.59 -7.38 11.23
C GLY A 54 -5.78 -8.55 11.81
N ILE A 55 -4.45 -8.44 11.72
CA ILE A 55 -3.51 -9.35 12.38
C ILE A 55 -2.49 -8.57 13.21
N SER A 56 -1.95 -9.21 14.24
CA SER A 56 -0.91 -8.60 15.09
C SER A 56 0.45 -8.64 14.38
N LYS A 57 1.16 -7.51 14.37
CA LYS A 57 2.53 -7.43 13.89
C LYS A 57 3.51 -8.23 14.78
N GLU A 58 3.17 -8.41 16.05
CA GLU A 58 4.02 -9.10 17.03
C GLU A 58 3.99 -10.63 16.85
N ASN A 59 2.98 -11.15 16.17
CA ASN A 59 2.94 -12.58 15.85
C ASN A 59 4.04 -12.92 14.85
N LYS A 60 4.94 -13.81 15.21
CA LYS A 60 6.06 -14.26 14.36
C LYS A 60 5.60 -14.95 13.06
N GLU A 61 4.39 -15.48 13.06
CA GLU A 61 3.78 -16.15 11.89
C GLU A 61 2.99 -15.20 10.98
N HIS A 62 2.97 -13.89 11.29
CA HIS A 62 2.14 -12.89 10.60
C HIS A 62 2.37 -12.83 9.07
N ALA A 63 3.58 -13.19 8.61
CA ALA A 63 3.92 -13.06 7.19
C ALA A 63 3.17 -14.06 6.30
N TYR A 64 2.91 -15.27 6.79
CA TYR A 64 2.30 -16.32 5.96
C TYR A 64 1.38 -17.28 6.74
N ASN A 65 1.91 -17.96 7.76
CA ASN A 65 1.16 -19.05 8.40
C ASN A 65 -0.13 -18.57 9.08
N GLU A 66 -0.09 -17.44 9.79
CA GLU A 66 -1.29 -16.87 10.39
C GLU A 66 -2.32 -16.42 9.34
N PRO A 67 -1.96 -15.63 8.31
CA PRO A 67 -2.87 -15.33 7.21
C PRO A 67 -3.49 -16.54 6.55
N VAL A 68 -2.71 -17.61 6.31
CA VAL A 68 -3.23 -18.85 5.74
C VAL A 68 -4.26 -19.49 6.64
N LYS A 69 -3.96 -19.66 7.93
CA LYS A 69 -4.90 -20.23 8.93
C LYS A 69 -6.22 -19.45 8.98
N ILE A 70 -6.14 -18.11 8.99
CA ILE A 70 -7.31 -17.23 8.97
C ILE A 70 -8.14 -17.43 7.69
N LEU A 71 -7.48 -17.41 6.55
CA LEU A 71 -8.15 -17.57 5.25
C LEU A 71 -8.78 -18.96 5.11
N ASP A 72 -8.13 -20.01 5.64
CA ASP A 72 -8.70 -21.38 5.68
C ASP A 72 -9.96 -21.43 6.53
N SER A 73 -9.95 -20.81 7.72
CA SER A 73 -11.13 -20.77 8.60
C SER A 73 -12.32 -20.04 7.99
N LEU A 74 -12.09 -19.14 7.04
CA LEU A 74 -13.11 -18.42 6.27
C LEU A 74 -13.55 -19.15 5.00
N GLY A 75 -13.03 -20.33 4.75
CA GLY A 75 -13.33 -21.12 3.55
C GLY A 75 -12.80 -20.47 2.25
N VAL A 76 -11.65 -19.81 2.33
CA VAL A 76 -10.99 -19.23 1.16
C VAL A 76 -10.10 -20.28 0.51
N GLU A 77 -10.55 -20.82 -0.60
CA GLU A 77 -9.84 -21.90 -1.31
C GLU A 77 -8.58 -21.38 -2.02
N LYS A 78 -8.73 -20.27 -2.75
CA LYS A 78 -7.62 -19.68 -3.53
C LYS A 78 -6.89 -18.62 -2.73
N LYS A 79 -5.60 -18.83 -2.47
CA LYS A 79 -4.71 -17.91 -1.77
C LYS A 79 -3.53 -17.53 -2.66
N ILE A 80 -3.18 -16.24 -2.69
CA ILE A 80 -2.05 -15.73 -3.49
C ILE A 80 -1.09 -15.00 -2.56
N PRO A 81 0.07 -15.58 -2.24
CA PRO A 81 1.13 -14.88 -1.54
C PRO A 81 1.83 -13.90 -2.50
N LEU A 82 1.96 -12.64 -2.07
CA LEU A 82 2.51 -11.55 -2.88
C LEU A 82 3.91 -11.12 -2.45
N TYR A 83 4.48 -11.78 -1.45
CA TYR A 83 5.88 -11.57 -1.05
C TYR A 83 6.85 -12.07 -2.11
N ASN A 84 7.94 -11.35 -2.28
CA ASN A 84 9.04 -11.72 -3.15
C ASN A 84 10.35 -11.93 -2.40
N PHE A 85 10.37 -11.74 -1.08
CA PHE A 85 11.60 -11.83 -0.31
C PHE A 85 11.80 -13.20 0.33
N LEU A 86 13.05 -13.43 0.60
CA LEU A 86 13.61 -14.64 1.15
C LEU A 86 13.33 -14.79 2.65
N GLY A 87 13.45 -15.98 3.14
CA GLY A 87 13.56 -16.27 4.57
C GLY A 87 12.30 -16.74 5.24
N THR A 88 11.12 -16.32 4.80
CA THR A 88 9.85 -16.82 5.34
C THR A 88 9.16 -17.83 4.44
N HIS A 89 9.53 -17.86 3.15
CA HIS A 89 8.87 -18.72 2.15
C HIS A 89 9.86 -19.24 1.13
N VAL A 90 10.37 -20.45 1.36
CA VAL A 90 11.28 -21.17 0.46
C VAL A 90 10.73 -21.23 -0.98
N GLU A 91 9.43 -21.38 -1.14
CA GLU A 91 8.78 -21.41 -2.46
C GLU A 91 9.01 -20.14 -3.27
N LEU A 92 9.06 -18.97 -2.62
CA LEU A 92 9.26 -17.70 -3.28
C LEU A 92 10.74 -17.44 -3.60
N SER A 93 11.65 -17.95 -2.77
CA SER A 93 13.09 -17.77 -2.96
C SER A 93 13.62 -18.55 -4.16
N ASN A 94 12.97 -19.64 -4.54
CA ASN A 94 13.37 -20.52 -5.63
C ASN A 94 12.63 -20.26 -6.95
N THR A 95 12.05 -19.05 -7.12
CA THR A 95 11.40 -18.75 -8.39
C THR A 95 12.42 -18.39 -9.47
N PRO A 96 12.17 -18.75 -10.75
CA PRO A 96 13.08 -18.42 -11.85
C PRO A 96 13.17 -16.91 -12.13
N TYR A 97 12.31 -16.12 -11.50
CA TYR A 97 12.22 -14.67 -11.71
C TYR A 97 13.10 -13.87 -10.73
N PHE A 98 13.45 -14.45 -9.59
CA PHE A 98 14.32 -13.79 -8.61
C PHE A 98 15.81 -14.02 -8.95
N PRO A 99 16.69 -13.01 -8.86
CA PRO A 99 16.51 -11.60 -8.52
C PRO A 99 16.23 -10.67 -9.72
N HIS A 100 15.92 -11.23 -10.89
CA HIS A 100 15.93 -10.51 -12.17
C HIS A 100 14.68 -9.65 -12.44
N VAL A 101 13.68 -9.72 -11.58
CA VAL A 101 12.42 -9.01 -11.73
C VAL A 101 12.24 -8.01 -10.60
N SER A 102 11.82 -6.79 -10.93
CA SER A 102 11.52 -5.77 -9.94
C SER A 102 10.43 -6.24 -8.96
N PHE A 103 10.54 -5.77 -7.73
CA PHE A 103 9.69 -6.15 -6.60
C PHE A 103 8.18 -6.04 -6.91
N ASP A 104 7.76 -4.98 -7.55
CA ASP A 104 6.37 -4.78 -7.94
C ASP A 104 5.95 -5.75 -9.06
N LYS A 105 6.76 -5.87 -10.11
CA LYS A 105 6.48 -6.77 -11.23
C LYS A 105 6.34 -8.22 -10.80
N TYR A 106 7.14 -8.64 -9.81
CA TYR A 106 7.04 -9.97 -9.24
C TYR A 106 5.64 -10.29 -8.69
N LYS A 107 5.01 -9.35 -7.95
CA LYS A 107 3.65 -9.54 -7.41
C LYS A 107 2.62 -9.82 -8.51
N TYR A 108 2.73 -9.11 -9.63
CA TYR A 108 1.83 -9.29 -10.78
C TYR A 108 2.05 -10.63 -11.50
N ILE A 109 3.30 -11.05 -11.68
CA ILE A 109 3.64 -12.37 -12.22
C ILE A 109 3.08 -13.47 -11.33
N LYS A 110 3.37 -13.42 -10.02
CA LYS A 110 2.93 -14.42 -9.05
C LYS A 110 1.40 -14.53 -8.97
N SER A 111 0.71 -13.43 -9.14
CA SER A 111 -0.76 -13.39 -9.13
C SER A 111 -1.38 -13.69 -10.50
N ASN A 112 -0.61 -13.89 -11.56
CA ASN A 112 -1.08 -14.04 -12.93
C ASN A 112 -1.97 -12.86 -13.37
N VAL A 113 -1.55 -11.63 -13.03
CA VAL A 113 -2.21 -10.39 -13.41
C VAL A 113 -1.31 -9.62 -14.37
N PRO A 114 -1.82 -9.12 -15.50
CA PRO A 114 -1.02 -8.32 -16.42
C PRO A 114 -0.42 -7.08 -15.74
N PHE A 115 0.87 -6.85 -15.91
CA PHE A 115 1.59 -5.79 -15.18
C PHE A 115 1.03 -4.39 -15.42
N TYR A 116 0.43 -4.11 -16.58
CA TYR A 116 -0.19 -2.82 -16.86
C TYR A 116 -1.35 -2.47 -15.91
N TYR A 117 -1.94 -3.45 -15.22
CA TYR A 117 -2.94 -3.20 -14.16
C TYR A 117 -2.40 -2.34 -13.02
N LYS A 118 -1.08 -2.31 -12.80
CA LYS A 118 -0.43 -1.43 -11.81
C LYS A 118 -0.92 0.02 -11.90
N TRP A 119 -1.19 0.50 -13.11
CA TRP A 119 -1.62 1.88 -13.36
C TRP A 119 -3.09 2.15 -13.05
N LYS A 120 -3.83 1.14 -12.57
CA LYS A 120 -5.25 1.25 -12.20
C LYS A 120 -5.47 1.48 -10.71
N LEU A 121 -4.47 1.95 -9.98
CA LEU A 121 -4.56 2.22 -8.55
C LEU A 121 -5.70 3.21 -8.20
N ASN A 122 -5.89 4.21 -9.03
CA ASN A 122 -6.98 5.19 -8.88
C ASN A 122 -8.38 4.57 -8.95
N GLU A 123 -8.56 3.45 -9.67
CA GLU A 123 -9.82 2.71 -9.72
C GLU A 123 -10.09 1.90 -8.44
N CYS A 124 -9.04 1.66 -7.63
CA CYS A 124 -9.15 0.88 -6.40
C CYS A 124 -9.64 1.71 -5.21
N ILE A 125 -9.36 3.01 -5.23
CA ILE A 125 -9.41 3.90 -4.07
C ILE A 125 -10.60 4.86 -4.16
N LYS A 126 -11.37 4.94 -3.10
CA LYS A 126 -12.39 5.96 -2.91
C LYS A 126 -11.78 7.15 -2.16
N ARG A 127 -11.46 8.24 -2.86
CA ARG A 127 -10.92 9.46 -2.23
C ARG A 127 -11.94 10.09 -1.29
N ASP A 128 -11.49 10.56 -0.14
CA ASP A 128 -12.27 11.36 0.80
C ASP A 128 -11.83 12.82 0.74
N LYS A 129 -12.46 13.56 -0.14
CA LYS A 129 -12.15 14.98 -0.38
C LYS A 129 -12.26 15.83 0.88
N LYS A 130 -13.20 15.53 1.78
CA LYS A 130 -13.39 16.28 3.03
C LYS A 130 -12.17 16.12 3.95
N ARG A 131 -11.66 14.90 4.09
CA ARG A 131 -10.43 14.64 4.87
C ARG A 131 -9.22 15.28 4.21
N GLU A 132 -9.08 15.15 2.90
CA GLU A 132 -8.01 15.79 2.13
C GLU A 132 -8.04 17.32 2.27
N ASP A 133 -9.23 17.94 2.20
CA ASP A 133 -9.41 19.38 2.39
C ASP A 133 -9.07 19.82 3.81
N THR A 134 -9.45 19.04 4.80
CA THR A 134 -9.11 19.29 6.19
C THR A 134 -7.60 19.28 6.41
N MET A 135 -6.92 18.27 5.88
CA MET A 135 -5.47 18.16 5.97
C MET A 135 -4.78 19.32 5.22
N PHE A 136 -5.23 19.61 4.01
CA PHE A 136 -4.71 20.72 3.21
C PHE A 136 -4.80 22.05 3.95
N ASN A 137 -5.98 22.41 4.46
CA ASN A 137 -6.21 23.68 5.17
C ASN A 137 -5.44 23.75 6.50
N LYS A 138 -5.20 22.61 7.15
CA LYS A 138 -4.38 22.53 8.36
C LYS A 138 -2.91 22.85 8.08
N LEU A 139 -2.35 22.31 7.00
CA LEU A 139 -0.90 22.30 6.77
C LEU A 139 -0.44 23.35 5.76
N VAL A 140 -1.20 23.63 4.72
CA VAL A 140 -0.80 24.58 3.67
C VAL A 140 -1.16 25.99 4.09
N LYS A 141 -0.15 26.85 4.25
CA LYS A 141 -0.29 28.27 4.65
C LYS A 141 0.20 29.24 3.57
N ASN A 142 0.87 28.71 2.54
CA ASN A 142 1.41 29.49 1.44
C ASN A 142 1.03 28.79 0.11
N GLU A 143 0.68 29.55 -0.91
CA GLU A 143 0.40 29.02 -2.25
C GLU A 143 1.65 28.43 -2.92
N ASN A 144 2.83 28.97 -2.54
CA ASN A 144 4.11 28.41 -2.94
C ASN A 144 4.55 27.40 -1.87
N PHE A 145 4.40 26.12 -2.14
CA PHE A 145 4.88 25.08 -1.24
C PHE A 145 5.42 23.87 -2.00
N VAL A 146 6.32 23.18 -1.33
CA VAL A 146 6.89 21.91 -1.76
C VAL A 146 6.63 20.86 -0.69
N VAL A 147 6.58 19.62 -1.11
CA VAL A 147 6.39 18.47 -0.22
C VAL A 147 7.65 17.63 -0.20
N THR A 148 8.09 17.26 0.98
CA THR A 148 9.23 16.38 1.20
C THR A 148 8.78 15.11 1.93
N HIS A 149 9.41 13.98 1.62
CA HIS A 149 9.25 12.73 2.35
C HIS A 149 10.63 12.12 2.56
N LEU A 150 11.29 12.49 3.64
CA LEU A 150 12.68 12.16 3.92
C LEU A 150 12.84 10.86 4.72
N LYS A 151 11.77 10.33 5.30
CA LYS A 151 11.81 9.12 6.15
C LYS A 151 11.12 7.96 5.48
N ALA A 152 11.87 6.91 5.16
CA ALA A 152 11.34 5.60 4.81
C ALA A 152 11.41 4.66 6.04
N SER A 153 10.86 3.44 5.93
CA SER A 153 10.81 2.49 7.03
C SER A 153 12.18 2.12 7.63
N ILE A 154 13.23 2.13 6.81
CA ILE A 154 14.60 1.72 7.18
C ILE A 154 15.67 2.76 6.83
N HIS A 155 15.32 3.85 6.15
CA HIS A 155 16.26 4.87 5.71
C HIS A 155 15.71 6.26 5.97
N THR A 156 16.61 7.17 6.33
CA THR A 156 16.34 8.62 6.35
C THR A 156 17.24 9.25 5.30
N ALA A 157 16.64 9.96 4.36
CA ALA A 157 17.38 10.78 3.40
C ALA A 157 17.67 12.15 4.00
N THR A 158 18.78 12.73 3.60
CA THR A 158 19.09 14.14 3.88
C THR A 158 18.92 14.95 2.60
N PHE A 159 18.32 16.11 2.73
CA PHE A 159 18.16 17.05 1.63
C PHE A 159 18.56 18.43 2.12
N ASP A 160 19.30 19.16 1.30
CA ASP A 160 19.68 20.54 1.62
C ASP A 160 18.51 21.49 1.38
N LEU A 161 17.79 21.81 2.44
CA LEU A 161 16.63 22.71 2.40
C LEU A 161 16.97 24.12 1.94
N SER A 162 18.26 24.53 1.98
CA SER A 162 18.69 25.85 1.49
C SER A 162 18.55 26.01 -0.03
N LEU A 163 18.41 24.90 -0.76
CA LEU A 163 18.15 24.90 -2.20
C LEU A 163 16.69 25.27 -2.54
N ILE A 164 15.80 25.27 -1.56
CA ILE A 164 14.40 25.68 -1.74
C ILE A 164 14.30 27.19 -1.62
N PRO A 165 13.66 27.91 -2.55
CA PRO A 165 13.47 29.34 -2.46
C PRO A 165 12.79 29.74 -1.13
N LYS A 166 13.24 30.86 -0.53
CA LYS A 166 12.80 31.31 0.82
C LYS A 166 11.31 31.65 0.91
N ASP A 167 10.67 31.93 -0.20
CA ASP A 167 9.24 32.21 -0.32
C ASP A 167 8.38 30.94 -0.38
N PHE A 168 9.00 29.77 -0.41
CA PHE A 168 8.29 28.49 -0.41
C PHE A 168 8.13 27.94 1.02
N GLN A 169 6.93 27.44 1.31
CA GLN A 169 6.70 26.62 2.49
C GLN A 169 7.17 25.18 2.20
N VAL A 170 7.92 24.61 3.12
CA VAL A 170 8.29 23.18 3.08
C VAL A 170 7.33 22.39 3.98
N ILE A 171 6.70 21.37 3.44
CA ILE A 171 5.77 20.48 4.15
C ILE A 171 6.36 19.08 4.12
N GLU A 172 6.76 18.56 5.27
CA GLU A 172 7.23 17.17 5.38
C GLU A 172 6.03 16.24 5.60
N ILE A 173 5.93 15.19 4.79
CA ILE A 173 4.91 14.13 4.99
C ILE A 173 5.21 13.43 6.31
N SER A 174 4.22 13.41 7.19
CA SER A 174 4.28 12.78 8.51
C SER A 174 3.25 11.64 8.61
N ASN A 175 3.19 11.02 9.78
CA ASN A 175 2.18 10.00 10.09
C ASN A 175 0.83 10.60 10.56
N ASP A 176 0.61 11.91 10.39
CA ASP A 176 -0.63 12.57 10.72
C ASP A 176 -1.74 12.14 9.75
N GLY A 177 -2.85 11.66 10.28
CA GLY A 177 -3.99 11.19 9.49
C GLY A 177 -3.72 9.89 8.74
N PHE A 178 -4.54 9.60 7.77
CA PHE A 178 -4.36 8.47 6.86
C PHE A 178 -3.45 8.86 5.68
N VAL A 179 -2.71 7.91 5.14
CA VAL A 179 -1.76 8.17 4.03
C VAL A 179 -2.44 8.86 2.85
N LEU A 180 -3.68 8.50 2.53
CA LEU A 180 -4.39 9.08 1.39
C LEU A 180 -4.99 10.47 1.67
N ASP A 181 -5.01 10.94 2.92
CA ASP A 181 -5.40 12.31 3.25
C ASP A 181 -4.44 13.36 2.67
N TRP A 182 -3.19 12.94 2.37
CA TRP A 182 -2.15 13.77 1.79
C TRP A 182 -2.27 14.00 0.28
N LEU A 183 -3.18 13.27 -0.40
CA LEU A 183 -3.26 13.30 -1.87
C LEU A 183 -3.45 14.72 -2.42
N LYS A 184 -4.33 15.53 -1.82
CA LYS A 184 -4.55 16.92 -2.28
C LYS A 184 -3.30 17.79 -2.10
N ILE A 185 -2.55 17.61 -1.02
CA ILE A 185 -1.32 18.35 -0.77
C ILE A 185 -0.27 17.98 -1.81
N ILE A 186 -0.08 16.68 -2.07
CA ILE A 186 0.88 16.18 -3.07
C ILE A 186 0.50 16.65 -4.47
N GLU A 187 -0.79 16.60 -4.83
CA GLU A 187 -1.32 17.01 -6.13
C GLU A 187 -1.11 18.51 -6.42
N LYS A 188 -1.15 19.35 -5.36
CA LYS A 188 -1.02 20.81 -5.46
C LYS A 188 0.39 21.33 -5.21
N ALA A 189 1.30 20.49 -4.72
CA ALA A 189 2.70 20.87 -4.49
C ALA A 189 3.39 21.29 -5.79
N LYS A 190 4.24 22.28 -5.71
CA LYS A 190 5.09 22.68 -6.83
C LYS A 190 6.31 21.76 -6.94
N MET A 191 6.65 21.38 -8.14
CA MET A 191 7.93 20.72 -8.43
C MET A 191 9.00 21.79 -8.64
N LEU A 192 10.13 21.60 -8.00
CA LEU A 192 11.33 22.43 -8.13
C LEU A 192 12.39 21.71 -8.97
#